data_67b60ba41b9a72fae50167301d50b65b
#
_entry.id   67b60ba41b9a72fae50167301d50b65b
#
_cell.length_a   1.000
_cell.length_b   1.000
_cell.length_c   1.000
_cell.angle_alpha   90.00
_cell.angle_beta   90.00
_cell.angle_gamma   90.00
#
_symmetry.space_group_name_H-M   'P 1'
#
loop_
_entity.id
_entity.type
_entity.pdbx_description
1 polymer ?
#
loop_
_entity_poly.entity_id
_entity_poly.type
_entity_poly.pdbx_seq_one_letter_code
_entity_poly.pdbx_strand_id
1 'polypeptide(L)'
;MSSEELRKEIQVELIEKFPGIAISVEKDSQGPPGGYPVNIEIYGEDYEQLIETAISMKNYLNQENIEGIEQLKIDVSRSKPGLEFNVDREKAGELGIPTGLVGQTIRNSIIGSKAGIYKLRGEDYEINVRLDEEFRNDINSIINQNIVFRDQSTGKTKEVPIASIVDQKNITSFSAIKHIDLQRVVTLYSSILAGSNANEIVNTAEIALSGYEAPQGVEYRFTGEIKQQSENQEFLSGALLTGIALIILLLVFQFNSISKPFIVLASIVLS
;
A
#
# COMPACT_ATOMS: atom_id res chain seq x y z
N MET A 1 -6.78 -31.69 -14.28
CA MET A 1 -6.29 -30.86 -13.18
C MET A 1 -6.86 -29.48 -13.38
N SER A 2 -7.64 -28.99 -12.45
CA SER A 2 -8.19 -27.64 -12.55
C SER A 2 -7.10 -26.60 -12.23
N SER A 3 -7.24 -25.37 -12.73
CA SER A 3 -6.30 -24.27 -12.42
C SER A 3 -6.18 -24.06 -10.91
N GLU A 4 -7.23 -24.33 -10.16
CA GLU A 4 -7.33 -24.20 -8.72
C GLU A 4 -6.54 -25.30 -7.96
N GLU A 5 -6.62 -26.53 -8.45
CA GLU A 5 -5.84 -27.65 -7.90
C GLU A 5 -4.33 -27.42 -8.09
N LEU A 6 -3.96 -26.95 -9.29
CA LEU A 6 -2.57 -26.60 -9.61
C LEU A 6 -2.05 -25.47 -8.72
N ARG A 7 -2.87 -24.43 -8.47
CA ARG A 7 -2.51 -23.31 -7.59
C ARG A 7 -2.21 -23.77 -6.18
N LYS A 8 -3.07 -24.64 -5.61
CA LYS A 8 -2.88 -25.19 -4.26
C LYS A 8 -1.62 -26.05 -4.17
N GLU A 9 -1.39 -26.89 -5.18
CA GLU A 9 -0.19 -27.77 -5.21
C GLU A 9 1.10 -26.93 -5.26
N ILE A 10 1.15 -25.92 -6.14
CA ILE A 10 2.28 -24.99 -6.25
C ILE A 10 2.50 -24.22 -4.94
N GLN A 11 1.43 -23.77 -4.29
CA GLN A 11 1.52 -23.02 -3.03
C GLN A 11 2.10 -23.88 -1.93
N VAL A 12 1.66 -25.13 -1.78
CA VAL A 12 2.18 -26.07 -0.78
C VAL A 12 3.66 -26.37 -1.04
N GLU A 13 4.01 -26.67 -2.29
CA GLU A 13 5.40 -26.99 -2.67
C GLU A 13 6.35 -25.80 -2.40
N LEU A 14 5.89 -24.57 -2.66
CA LEU A 14 6.70 -23.36 -2.42
C LEU A 14 6.88 -23.09 -0.91
N ILE A 15 5.83 -23.26 -0.11
CA ILE A 15 5.91 -23.08 1.35
C ILE A 15 6.89 -24.07 1.97
N GLU A 16 6.88 -25.34 1.52
CA GLU A 16 7.80 -26.36 1.99
C GLU A 16 9.26 -26.06 1.60
N LYS A 17 9.49 -25.54 0.39
CA LYS A 17 10.83 -25.19 -0.09
C LYS A 17 11.44 -23.95 0.57
N PHE A 18 10.61 -23.03 1.01
CA PHE A 18 11.06 -21.73 1.54
C PHE A 18 10.45 -21.43 2.92
N PRO A 19 10.86 -22.15 3.97
CA PRO A 19 10.33 -21.96 5.31
C PRO A 19 10.67 -20.53 5.82
N GLY A 20 9.66 -19.87 6.41
CA GLY A 20 9.81 -18.50 6.95
C GLY A 20 9.50 -17.37 5.97
N ILE A 21 9.16 -17.69 4.72
CA ILE A 21 8.70 -16.72 3.73
C ILE A 21 7.18 -16.86 3.55
N ALA A 22 6.45 -15.75 3.60
CA ALA A 22 5.03 -15.73 3.26
C ALA A 22 4.89 -15.74 1.72
N ILE A 23 4.51 -16.90 1.17
CA ILE A 23 4.32 -17.08 -0.28
C ILE A 23 2.82 -17.19 -0.56
N SER A 24 2.34 -16.43 -1.54
CA SER A 24 0.96 -16.52 -2.04
C SER A 24 0.99 -16.71 -3.54
N VAL A 25 0.26 -17.71 -4.01
CA VAL A 25 0.02 -17.95 -5.44
C VAL A 25 -1.38 -17.45 -5.76
N GLU A 26 -1.46 -16.36 -6.51
CA GLU A 26 -2.72 -15.68 -6.83
C GLU A 26 -3.13 -15.98 -8.29
N LYS A 27 -4.42 -16.00 -8.53
CA LYS A 27 -4.97 -16.09 -9.88
C LYS A 27 -5.03 -14.69 -10.46
N ASP A 28 -4.59 -14.53 -11.70
CA ASP A 28 -4.77 -13.27 -12.41
C ASP A 28 -6.27 -13.01 -12.64
N SER A 29 -6.78 -11.91 -12.11
CA SER A 29 -8.18 -11.53 -12.25
C SER A 29 -8.39 -10.93 -13.65
N GLN A 30 -9.05 -11.67 -14.53
CA GLN A 30 -9.53 -11.15 -15.82
C GLN A 30 -10.79 -10.32 -15.58
N GLY A 31 -10.64 -9.02 -15.37
CA GLY A 31 -11.76 -8.10 -15.19
C GLY A 31 -11.28 -6.67 -14.88
N PRO A 32 -12.19 -5.69 -14.84
CA PRO A 32 -11.83 -4.39 -14.28
C PRO A 32 -11.29 -4.59 -12.86
N PRO A 33 -10.30 -3.79 -12.41
CA PRO A 33 -9.68 -3.95 -11.11
C PRO A 33 -10.71 -3.74 -9.99
N GLY A 34 -11.33 -4.85 -9.57
CA GLY A 34 -12.38 -4.87 -8.55
C GLY A 34 -11.85 -4.95 -7.12
N GLY A 35 -10.54 -5.12 -6.97
CA GLY A 35 -9.94 -5.36 -5.66
C GLY A 35 -10.21 -6.79 -5.12
N TYR A 36 -9.75 -7.04 -3.91
CA TYR A 36 -9.99 -8.31 -3.24
C TYR A 36 -11.44 -8.38 -2.72
N PRO A 37 -12.06 -9.58 -2.67
CA PRO A 37 -13.40 -9.75 -2.12
C PRO A 37 -13.53 -9.22 -0.69
N VAL A 38 -12.59 -9.58 0.18
CA VAL A 38 -12.45 -9.00 1.52
C VAL A 38 -11.43 -7.89 1.42
N ASN A 39 -11.87 -6.66 1.61
CA ASN A 39 -11.02 -5.47 1.53
C ASN A 39 -11.49 -4.46 2.58
N ILE A 40 -10.63 -4.16 3.56
CA ILE A 40 -10.93 -3.28 4.66
C ILE A 40 -9.90 -2.16 4.65
N GLU A 41 -10.34 -0.95 4.42
CA GLU A 41 -9.50 0.24 4.43
C GLU A 41 -9.60 0.90 5.79
N ILE A 42 -8.43 1.18 6.39
CA ILE A 42 -8.28 1.74 7.73
C ILE A 42 -7.64 3.11 7.57
N TYR A 43 -8.33 4.15 8.03
CA TYR A 43 -8.00 5.56 7.83
C TYR A 43 -7.62 6.25 9.15
N GLY A 44 -6.72 7.22 9.09
CA GLY A 44 -6.36 8.06 10.22
C GLY A 44 -5.12 8.92 9.94
N GLU A 45 -4.74 9.75 10.90
CA GLU A 45 -3.62 10.66 10.74
C GLU A 45 -2.27 10.01 11.07
N ASP A 46 -2.21 9.13 12.07
CA ASP A 46 -1.00 8.46 12.49
C ASP A 46 -0.84 7.12 11.75
N TYR A 47 0.12 7.06 10.83
CA TYR A 47 0.34 5.88 10.00
C TYR A 47 0.82 4.66 10.78
N GLU A 48 1.56 4.86 11.88
CA GLU A 48 2.01 3.76 12.74
C GLU A 48 0.84 3.14 13.50
N GLN A 49 -0.05 3.99 14.02
CA GLN A 49 -1.31 3.56 14.66
C GLN A 49 -2.21 2.79 13.68
N LEU A 50 -2.28 3.23 12.40
CA LEU A 50 -3.03 2.48 11.38
C LEU A 50 -2.49 1.08 11.16
N ILE A 51 -1.17 0.92 11.10
CA ILE A 51 -0.54 -0.39 10.94
C ILE A 51 -0.81 -1.29 12.15
N GLU A 52 -0.67 -0.76 13.36
CA GLU A 52 -0.97 -1.50 14.59
C GLU A 52 -2.43 -1.93 14.65
N THR A 53 -3.34 -1.03 14.25
CA THR A 53 -4.77 -1.34 14.15
C THR A 53 -5.03 -2.42 13.11
N ALA A 54 -4.40 -2.34 11.93
CA ALA A 54 -4.53 -3.37 10.89
C ALA A 54 -4.04 -4.75 11.37
N ILE A 55 -2.93 -4.79 12.12
CA ILE A 55 -2.42 -6.03 12.72
C ILE A 55 -3.39 -6.56 13.78
N SER A 56 -3.93 -5.69 14.63
CA SER A 56 -4.92 -6.05 15.65
C SER A 56 -6.20 -6.59 15.02
N MET A 57 -6.76 -5.90 14.01
CA MET A 57 -7.94 -6.34 13.27
C MET A 57 -7.71 -7.67 12.56
N LYS A 58 -6.54 -7.85 11.94
CA LYS A 58 -6.15 -9.13 11.34
C LYS A 58 -6.18 -10.26 12.36
N ASN A 59 -5.60 -10.04 13.54
CA ASN A 59 -5.56 -11.04 14.59
C ASN A 59 -6.96 -11.33 15.14
N TYR A 60 -7.78 -10.29 15.30
CA TYR A 60 -9.17 -10.41 15.71
C TYR A 60 -9.99 -11.27 14.74
N LEU A 61 -9.96 -10.96 13.45
CA LEU A 61 -10.65 -11.74 12.42
C LEU A 61 -10.13 -13.18 12.31
N ASN A 62 -8.83 -13.40 12.53
CA ASN A 62 -8.27 -14.75 12.55
C ASN A 62 -8.76 -15.57 13.76
N GLN A 63 -9.04 -14.92 14.91
CA GLN A 63 -9.62 -15.60 16.08
C GLN A 63 -11.07 -16.00 15.87
N GLU A 64 -11.84 -15.19 15.13
CA GLU A 64 -13.23 -15.49 14.77
C GLU A 64 -13.34 -16.67 13.76
N ASN A 65 -12.22 -17.10 13.19
CA ASN A 65 -12.11 -18.27 12.33
C ASN A 65 -13.19 -18.34 11.23
N ILE A 66 -13.35 -17.25 10.47
CA ILE A 66 -14.37 -17.15 9.43
C ILE A 66 -14.05 -18.13 8.29
N GLU A 67 -14.89 -19.13 8.10
CA GLU A 67 -14.72 -20.13 7.04
C GLU A 67 -14.76 -19.47 5.65
N GLY A 68 -13.83 -19.86 4.79
CA GLY A 68 -13.76 -19.36 3.41
C GLY A 68 -12.86 -18.16 3.19
N ILE A 69 -12.36 -17.49 4.23
CA ILE A 69 -11.28 -16.50 4.11
C ILE A 69 -9.96 -17.26 3.90
N GLU A 70 -9.17 -16.83 2.92
CA GLU A 70 -7.79 -17.30 2.78
C GLU A 70 -6.91 -16.58 3.84
N GLN A 71 -5.67 -16.31 3.53
CA GLN A 71 -4.78 -15.60 4.42
C GLN A 71 -5.04 -14.08 4.38
N LEU A 72 -5.42 -13.47 5.50
CA LEU A 72 -5.50 -12.02 5.64
C LEU A 72 -4.11 -11.39 5.51
N LYS A 73 -3.97 -10.39 4.66
CA LYS A 73 -2.75 -9.66 4.35
C LYS A 73 -2.95 -8.17 4.58
N ILE A 74 -1.86 -7.49 4.94
CA ILE A 74 -1.81 -6.03 5.08
C ILE A 74 -0.94 -5.50 3.94
N ASP A 75 -1.37 -4.43 3.28
CA ASP A 75 -0.68 -3.85 2.11
C ASP A 75 0.56 -3.00 2.48
N VAL A 76 1.02 -3.10 3.72
CA VAL A 76 2.18 -2.40 4.23
C VAL A 76 3.34 -3.35 4.46
N SER A 77 4.45 -3.07 3.83
CA SER A 77 5.72 -3.74 4.14
C SER A 77 6.53 -2.92 5.14
N ARG A 78 6.57 -3.39 6.40
CA ARG A 78 7.34 -2.79 7.50
C ARG A 78 8.85 -3.05 7.42
N SER A 79 9.32 -3.85 6.48
CA SER A 79 10.61 -4.53 6.63
C SER A 79 11.73 -4.02 5.73
N LYS A 80 11.78 -2.73 5.43
CA LYS A 80 13.00 -2.19 4.83
C LYS A 80 13.87 -1.58 5.93
N PRO A 81 14.95 -2.27 6.35
CA PRO A 81 15.92 -1.65 7.23
C PRO A 81 16.48 -0.43 6.53
N GLY A 82 16.52 0.68 7.22
CA GLY A 82 17.07 1.94 6.76
C GLY A 82 18.13 2.45 7.73
N LEU A 83 19.02 3.28 7.23
CA LEU A 83 19.97 4.03 8.01
C LEU A 83 19.63 5.51 7.89
N GLU A 84 19.41 6.13 9.03
CA GLU A 84 19.25 7.58 9.14
C GLU A 84 20.56 8.17 9.63
N PHE A 85 21.05 9.17 8.92
CA PHE A 85 22.23 9.95 9.28
C PHE A 85 21.79 11.34 9.70
N ASN A 86 21.90 11.63 11.00
CA ASN A 86 21.57 12.94 11.56
C ASN A 86 22.84 13.77 11.71
N VAL A 87 22.89 14.90 11.00
CA VAL A 87 24.03 15.82 11.06
C VAL A 87 23.86 16.77 12.25
N ASP A 88 24.82 16.79 13.16
CA ASP A 88 24.92 17.78 14.23
C ASP A 88 25.27 19.14 13.62
N ARG A 89 24.25 20.00 13.50
CA ARG A 89 24.36 21.29 12.85
C ARG A 89 25.22 22.29 13.63
N GLU A 90 25.26 22.16 14.95
CA GLU A 90 26.06 23.02 15.82
C GLU A 90 27.53 22.71 15.62
N LYS A 91 27.93 21.45 15.75
CA LYS A 91 29.32 21.01 15.49
C LYS A 91 29.76 21.27 14.06
N ALA A 92 28.89 21.03 13.07
CA ALA A 92 29.19 21.32 11.68
C ALA A 92 29.45 22.84 11.49
N GLY A 93 28.64 23.69 12.13
CA GLY A 93 28.81 25.14 12.12
C GLY A 93 30.10 25.61 12.78
N GLU A 94 30.47 25.08 13.95
CA GLU A 94 31.73 25.37 14.65
C GLU A 94 32.97 25.00 13.81
N LEU A 95 32.87 23.89 13.08
CA LEU A 95 33.96 23.46 12.20
C LEU A 95 33.96 24.16 10.84
N GLY A 96 32.91 24.92 10.54
CA GLY A 96 32.72 25.63 9.26
C GLY A 96 32.33 24.73 8.09
N ILE A 97 31.71 23.58 8.37
CA ILE A 97 31.31 22.59 7.36
C ILE A 97 29.85 22.85 6.93
N PRO A 98 29.59 23.06 5.64
CA PRO A 98 28.20 23.08 5.14
C PRO A 98 27.53 21.72 5.29
N THR A 99 26.38 21.64 5.97
CA THR A 99 25.65 20.38 6.19
C THR A 99 25.30 19.68 4.88
N GLY A 100 25.04 20.44 3.81
CA GLY A 100 24.81 19.88 2.48
C GLY A 100 26.00 19.10 1.91
N LEU A 101 27.22 19.52 2.23
CA LEU A 101 28.45 18.82 1.81
C LEU A 101 28.57 17.46 2.50
N VAL A 102 28.17 17.36 3.78
CA VAL A 102 28.14 16.10 4.53
C VAL A 102 27.22 15.10 3.85
N GLY A 103 25.97 15.51 3.58
CA GLY A 103 24.98 14.67 2.91
C GLY A 103 25.42 14.25 1.50
N GLN A 104 26.04 15.18 0.75
CA GLN A 104 26.54 14.87 -0.59
C GLN A 104 27.72 13.89 -0.57
N THR A 105 28.63 14.01 0.40
CA THR A 105 29.76 13.07 0.56
C THR A 105 29.25 11.66 0.85
N ILE A 106 28.34 11.50 1.80
CA ILE A 106 27.72 10.21 2.12
C ILE A 106 27.00 9.63 0.90
N ARG A 107 26.20 10.45 0.20
CA ARG A 107 25.49 10.02 -1.01
C ARG A 107 26.43 9.55 -2.11
N ASN A 108 27.51 10.31 -2.36
CA ASN A 108 28.49 9.98 -3.40
C ASN A 108 29.23 8.68 -3.05
N SER A 109 29.47 8.41 -1.78
CA SER A 109 30.11 7.18 -1.32
C SER A 109 29.22 5.94 -1.56
N ILE A 110 27.92 6.05 -1.31
CA ILE A 110 26.98 4.92 -1.39
C ILE A 110 26.45 4.75 -2.82
N ILE A 111 25.87 5.81 -3.40
CA ILE A 111 25.20 5.79 -4.70
C ILE A 111 26.19 6.01 -5.83
N GLY A 112 27.16 6.88 -5.59
CA GLY A 112 28.11 7.35 -6.56
C GLY A 112 27.77 8.72 -7.15
N SER A 113 28.69 9.25 -7.90
CA SER A 113 28.53 10.48 -8.69
C SER A 113 28.97 10.28 -10.13
N LYS A 114 28.26 10.93 -11.04
CA LYS A 114 28.65 10.95 -12.46
C LYS A 114 29.88 11.81 -12.64
N ALA A 115 31.00 11.19 -12.98
CA ALA A 115 32.27 11.86 -13.19
C ALA A 115 32.44 12.37 -14.63
N GLY A 116 31.75 11.77 -15.59
CA GLY A 116 31.83 12.16 -17.00
C GLY A 116 31.10 11.24 -17.94
N ILE A 117 31.34 11.42 -19.24
CA ILE A 117 30.80 10.58 -20.30
C ILE A 117 31.96 10.13 -21.17
N TYR A 118 32.06 8.82 -21.40
CA TYR A 118 32.97 8.25 -22.37
C TYR A 118 32.25 7.98 -23.68
N LYS A 119 32.75 8.55 -24.79
CA LYS A 119 32.15 8.37 -26.11
C LYS A 119 32.91 7.31 -26.90
N LEU A 120 32.19 6.26 -27.31
CA LEU A 120 32.75 5.20 -28.15
C LEU A 120 31.78 4.88 -29.29
N ARG A 121 32.29 4.98 -30.53
CA ARG A 121 31.52 4.64 -31.75
C ARG A 121 30.18 5.34 -31.91
N GLY A 122 30.04 6.56 -31.37
CA GLY A 122 28.81 7.36 -31.43
C GLY A 122 27.84 7.11 -30.28
N GLU A 123 28.15 6.20 -29.35
CA GLU A 123 27.39 5.96 -28.16
C GLU A 123 28.04 6.62 -26.92
N ASP A 124 27.21 7.07 -25.98
CA ASP A 124 27.61 7.74 -24.75
C ASP A 124 27.52 6.77 -23.58
N TYR A 125 28.66 6.53 -22.91
CA TYR A 125 28.76 5.72 -21.70
C TYR A 125 29.01 6.59 -20.48
N GLU A 126 28.14 6.52 -19.49
CA GLU A 126 28.29 7.29 -18.26
C GLU A 126 29.39 6.69 -17.37
N ILE A 127 30.31 7.53 -16.91
CA ILE A 127 31.34 7.16 -15.94
C ILE A 127 30.79 7.52 -14.55
N ASN A 128 30.47 6.51 -13.77
CA ASN A 128 30.04 6.66 -12.38
C ASN A 128 31.18 6.26 -11.42
N VAL A 129 31.50 7.13 -10.47
CA VAL A 129 32.49 6.88 -9.42
C VAL A 129 31.78 6.68 -8.09
N ARG A 130 32.03 5.58 -7.43
CA ARG A 130 31.51 5.23 -6.10
C ARG A 130 32.51 4.39 -5.35
N LEU A 131 32.30 4.20 -4.03
CA LEU A 131 33.08 3.25 -3.26
C LEU A 131 32.87 1.83 -3.79
N ASP A 132 33.89 0.99 -3.62
CA ASP A 132 33.77 -0.44 -3.90
C ASP A 132 32.70 -1.09 -3.00
N GLU A 133 32.17 -2.22 -3.43
CA GLU A 133 31.04 -2.91 -2.79
C GLU A 133 31.34 -3.28 -1.34
N GLU A 134 32.54 -3.73 -1.06
CA GLU A 134 32.99 -4.08 0.29
C GLU A 134 32.87 -2.87 1.25
N PHE A 135 33.33 -1.70 0.81
CA PHE A 135 33.29 -0.47 1.62
C PHE A 135 31.90 0.17 1.68
N ARG A 136 31.05 -0.02 0.67
CA ARG A 136 29.67 0.50 0.66
C ARG A 136 28.75 -0.25 1.62
N ASN A 137 29.02 -1.55 1.83
CA ASN A 137 28.23 -2.40 2.70
C ASN A 137 28.67 -2.32 4.17
N ASP A 138 29.81 -1.68 4.44
CA ASP A 138 30.29 -1.43 5.79
C ASP A 138 30.02 0.02 6.21
N ILE A 139 29.12 0.19 7.18
CA ILE A 139 28.74 1.50 7.73
C ILE A 139 29.96 2.22 8.30
N ASN A 140 30.86 1.49 8.98
CA ASN A 140 32.04 2.10 9.56
C ASN A 140 32.97 2.67 8.50
N SER A 141 33.09 2.02 7.36
CA SER A 141 33.86 2.54 6.22
C SER A 141 33.27 3.83 5.65
N ILE A 142 31.95 4.01 5.72
CA ILE A 142 31.28 5.22 5.25
C ILE A 142 31.47 6.37 6.23
N ILE A 143 31.22 6.16 7.53
CA ILE A 143 31.29 7.23 8.54
C ILE A 143 32.72 7.63 8.92
N ASN A 144 33.69 6.77 8.75
CA ASN A 144 35.11 7.08 9.00
C ASN A 144 35.79 7.80 7.83
N GLN A 145 35.07 8.08 6.75
CA GLN A 145 35.61 8.94 5.68
C GLN A 145 35.79 10.38 6.15
N ASN A 146 36.79 11.03 5.60
CA ASN A 146 37.05 12.44 5.84
C ASN A 146 36.36 13.33 4.80
N ILE A 147 35.71 14.37 5.29
CA ILE A 147 35.22 15.46 4.44
C ILE A 147 36.34 16.45 4.26
N VAL A 148 36.75 16.67 3.02
CA VAL A 148 37.77 17.68 2.66
C VAL A 148 37.04 18.91 2.13
N PHE A 149 37.24 20.05 2.76
CA PHE A 149 36.64 21.32 2.33
C PHE A 149 37.55 22.50 2.57
N ARG A 150 37.26 23.58 1.87
CA ARG A 150 37.97 24.84 2.07
C ARG A 150 37.18 25.71 3.06
N ASP A 151 37.80 26.01 4.19
CA ASP A 151 37.25 26.91 5.19
C ASP A 151 37.20 28.35 4.61
N GLN A 152 35.98 28.87 4.52
CA GLN A 152 35.73 30.18 3.92
C GLN A 152 36.33 31.35 4.76
N SER A 153 36.50 31.16 6.07
CA SER A 153 37.01 32.18 6.98
C SER A 153 38.52 32.28 6.93
N THR A 154 39.22 31.15 6.83
CA THR A 154 40.68 31.06 6.87
C THR A 154 41.33 30.82 5.50
N GLY A 155 40.52 30.42 4.50
CA GLY A 155 40.96 30.02 3.17
C GLY A 155 41.77 28.72 3.12
N LYS A 156 41.96 28.04 4.26
CA LYS A 156 42.72 26.79 4.38
C LYS A 156 41.84 25.56 4.10
N THR A 157 42.47 24.55 3.56
CA THR A 157 41.82 23.22 3.43
C THR A 157 41.81 22.56 4.80
N LYS A 158 40.61 22.11 5.21
CA LYS A 158 40.37 21.33 6.42
C LYS A 158 39.87 19.93 6.05
N GLU A 159 40.17 18.99 6.92
CA GLU A 159 39.75 17.60 6.80
C GLU A 159 39.12 17.17 8.11
N VAL A 160 37.88 16.65 8.06
CA VAL A 160 37.10 16.30 9.25
C VAL A 160 36.41 14.96 9.01
N PRO A 161 36.54 13.99 9.95
CA PRO A 161 35.82 12.71 9.83
C PRO A 161 34.32 12.90 9.93
N ILE A 162 33.56 12.21 9.08
CA ILE A 162 32.08 12.23 9.11
C ILE A 162 31.58 11.80 10.50
N ALA A 163 32.20 10.81 11.10
CA ALA A 163 31.85 10.29 12.44
C ALA A 163 31.88 11.34 13.56
N SER A 164 32.59 12.45 13.38
CA SER A 164 32.64 13.52 14.39
C SER A 164 31.42 14.42 14.41
N ILE A 165 30.62 14.42 13.33
CA ILE A 165 29.52 15.36 13.10
C ILE A 165 28.21 14.68 12.69
N VAL A 166 28.18 13.33 12.61
CA VAL A 166 27.01 12.58 12.19
C VAL A 166 26.69 11.47 13.19
N ASP A 167 25.47 11.47 13.68
CA ASP A 167 24.91 10.37 14.45
C ASP A 167 24.14 9.43 13.52
N GLN A 168 24.38 8.13 13.65
CA GLN A 168 23.69 7.10 12.87
C GLN A 168 22.61 6.40 13.70
N LYS A 169 21.46 6.16 13.09
CA LYS A 169 20.35 5.44 13.69
C LYS A 169 19.81 4.40 12.72
N ASN A 170 19.64 3.16 13.21
CA ASN A 170 18.89 2.16 12.48
C ASN A 170 17.41 2.48 12.56
N ILE A 171 16.76 2.60 11.44
CA ILE A 171 15.32 2.86 11.34
C ILE A 171 14.65 1.76 10.53
N THR A 172 13.37 1.58 10.74
CA THR A 172 12.53 0.79 9.85
C THR A 172 11.77 1.77 8.97
N SER A 173 12.00 1.71 7.67
CA SER A 173 11.35 2.59 6.71
C SER A 173 10.18 1.90 6.05
N PHE A 174 9.14 2.66 5.78
CA PHE A 174 8.00 2.21 4.96
C PHE A 174 8.33 2.36 3.48
N SER A 175 7.89 1.40 2.67
CA SER A 175 8.12 1.44 1.22
C SER A 175 7.33 2.56 0.55
N ALA A 176 6.09 2.77 0.99
CA ALA A 176 5.18 3.82 0.53
C ALA A 176 4.11 4.07 1.59
N ILE A 177 3.61 5.27 1.66
CA ILE A 177 2.44 5.65 2.44
C ILE A 177 1.32 5.97 1.44
N LYS A 178 0.27 5.16 1.43
CA LYS A 178 -0.88 5.37 0.56
C LYS A 178 -1.81 6.43 1.13
N HIS A 179 -2.41 7.21 0.25
CA HIS A 179 -3.46 8.17 0.57
C HIS A 179 -4.65 7.94 -0.34
N ILE A 180 -5.85 7.92 0.25
CA ILE A 180 -7.13 7.91 -0.45
C ILE A 180 -7.92 9.09 0.12
N ASP A 181 -8.49 9.93 -0.74
CA ASP A 181 -9.23 11.13 -0.34
C ASP A 181 -8.46 12.04 0.65
N LEU A 182 -7.14 12.21 0.43
CA LEU A 182 -6.22 12.98 1.25
C LEU A 182 -5.96 12.41 2.66
N GLN A 183 -6.52 11.28 3.02
CA GLN A 183 -6.26 10.56 4.28
C GLN A 183 -5.26 9.43 4.07
N ARG A 184 -4.41 9.19 5.05
CA ARG A 184 -3.54 8.01 5.06
C ARG A 184 -4.40 6.77 5.22
N VAL A 185 -4.05 5.74 4.47
CA VAL A 185 -4.79 4.47 4.46
C VAL A 185 -3.86 3.28 4.58
N VAL A 186 -4.28 2.30 5.35
CA VAL A 186 -3.71 0.95 5.40
C VAL A 186 -4.83 -0.03 5.04
N THR A 187 -4.56 -0.95 4.13
CA THR A 187 -5.55 -1.91 3.66
C THR A 187 -5.27 -3.30 4.20
N LEU A 188 -6.28 -3.89 4.84
CA LEU A 188 -6.33 -5.30 5.21
C LEU A 188 -7.18 -6.02 4.16
N TYR A 189 -6.63 -7.03 3.49
CA TYR A 189 -7.30 -7.68 2.38
C TYR A 189 -7.08 -9.20 2.38
N SER A 190 -8.01 -9.90 1.75
CA SER A 190 -7.89 -11.34 1.52
C SER A 190 -8.66 -11.79 0.28
N SER A 191 -8.16 -12.84 -0.35
CA SER A 191 -8.94 -13.67 -1.25
C SER A 191 -9.87 -14.61 -0.46
N ILE A 192 -10.80 -15.24 -1.15
CA ILE A 192 -11.68 -16.26 -0.59
C ILE A 192 -11.38 -17.61 -1.22
N LEU A 193 -11.69 -18.67 -0.49
CA LEU A 193 -11.55 -20.05 -0.98
C LEU A 193 -12.51 -20.30 -2.15
N ALA A 194 -12.03 -21.04 -3.15
CA ALA A 194 -12.84 -21.40 -4.30
C ALA A 194 -14.11 -22.15 -3.89
N GLY A 195 -15.25 -21.71 -4.42
CA GLY A 195 -16.56 -22.28 -4.12
C GLY A 195 -17.27 -21.65 -2.92
N SER A 196 -16.64 -20.75 -2.20
CA SER A 196 -17.25 -20.00 -1.11
C SER A 196 -18.05 -18.80 -1.63
N ASN A 197 -19.08 -18.41 -0.89
CA ASN A 197 -19.88 -17.24 -1.22
C ASN A 197 -19.24 -15.96 -0.67
N ALA A 198 -18.71 -15.12 -1.56
CA ALA A 198 -18.02 -13.91 -1.20
C ALA A 198 -18.88 -12.92 -0.39
N ASN A 199 -20.18 -12.78 -0.75
CA ASN A 199 -21.10 -11.89 -0.04
C ASN A 199 -21.34 -12.35 1.41
N GLU A 200 -21.48 -13.67 1.62
CA GLU A 200 -21.70 -14.25 2.95
C GLU A 200 -20.47 -14.06 3.84
N ILE A 201 -19.27 -14.29 3.28
CA ILE A 201 -18.01 -14.12 3.99
C ILE A 201 -17.79 -12.67 4.39
N VAL A 202 -17.99 -11.72 3.47
CA VAL A 202 -17.84 -10.28 3.76
C VAL A 202 -18.84 -9.84 4.82
N ASN A 203 -20.10 -10.26 4.72
CA ASN A 203 -21.12 -9.96 5.71
C ASN A 203 -20.77 -10.54 7.10
N THR A 204 -20.25 -11.76 7.15
CA THR A 204 -19.78 -12.37 8.41
C THR A 204 -18.62 -11.60 9.00
N ALA A 205 -17.67 -11.14 8.16
CA ALA A 205 -16.56 -10.32 8.60
C ALA A 205 -17.01 -8.92 9.09
N GLU A 206 -18.02 -8.32 8.44
CA GLU A 206 -18.63 -7.06 8.92
C GLU A 206 -19.29 -7.23 10.28
N ILE A 207 -20.06 -8.31 10.48
CA ILE A 207 -20.70 -8.63 11.75
C ILE A 207 -19.63 -8.86 12.83
N ALA A 208 -18.59 -9.62 12.55
CA ALA A 208 -17.50 -9.86 13.49
C ALA A 208 -16.81 -8.54 13.88
N LEU A 209 -16.47 -7.69 12.93
CA LEU A 209 -15.83 -6.40 13.20
C LEU A 209 -16.75 -5.36 13.83
N SER A 210 -18.07 -5.54 13.81
CA SER A 210 -18.99 -4.65 14.55
C SER A 210 -18.75 -4.66 16.07
N GLY A 211 -18.13 -5.72 16.59
CA GLY A 211 -17.68 -5.84 17.98
C GLY A 211 -16.25 -5.34 18.23
N TYR A 212 -15.54 -4.93 17.19
CA TYR A 212 -14.17 -4.43 17.33
C TYR A 212 -14.14 -2.93 17.64
N GLU A 213 -13.52 -2.56 18.76
CA GLU A 213 -13.35 -1.16 19.13
C GLU A 213 -12.05 -0.62 18.53
N ALA A 214 -12.19 0.22 17.49
CA ALA A 214 -11.03 0.91 16.88
C ALA A 214 -10.47 1.97 17.85
N PRO A 215 -9.14 2.19 17.83
CA PRO A 215 -8.53 3.28 18.58
C PRO A 215 -9.09 4.66 18.17
N GLN A 216 -9.02 5.61 19.10
CA GLN A 216 -9.51 6.97 18.86
C GLN A 216 -8.76 7.61 17.67
N GLY A 217 -9.50 8.19 16.73
CA GLY A 217 -8.95 8.82 15.53
C GLY A 217 -8.68 7.84 14.36
N VAL A 218 -9.06 6.58 14.50
CA VAL A 218 -8.98 5.58 13.44
C VAL A 218 -10.38 5.18 13.01
N GLU A 219 -10.63 5.26 11.70
CA GLU A 219 -11.88 4.80 11.08
C GLU A 219 -11.57 3.64 10.14
N TYR A 220 -12.53 2.74 9.95
CA TYR A 220 -12.39 1.69 8.96
C TYR A 220 -13.69 1.50 8.18
N ARG A 221 -13.55 1.05 6.94
CA ARG A 221 -14.70 0.72 6.09
C ARG A 221 -14.38 -0.47 5.21
N PHE A 222 -15.40 -1.28 4.96
CA PHE A 222 -15.33 -2.31 3.96
C PHE A 222 -15.44 -1.70 2.58
N THR A 223 -14.58 -2.13 1.67
CA THR A 223 -14.50 -1.68 0.28
C THR A 223 -14.28 -2.91 -0.62
N GLY A 224 -13.90 -2.70 -1.86
CA GLY A 224 -13.64 -3.78 -2.81
C GLY A 224 -14.84 -4.20 -3.63
N GLU A 225 -14.70 -5.30 -4.35
CA GLU A 225 -15.64 -5.75 -5.37
C GLU A 225 -17.06 -5.95 -4.84
N ILE A 226 -17.19 -6.60 -3.69
CA ILE A 226 -18.50 -6.94 -3.10
C ILE A 226 -19.27 -5.70 -2.69
N LYS A 227 -18.58 -4.72 -2.08
CA LYS A 227 -19.20 -3.46 -1.67
C LYS A 227 -19.65 -2.66 -2.89
N GLN A 228 -18.81 -2.56 -3.89
CA GLN A 228 -19.12 -1.88 -5.14
C GLN A 228 -20.28 -2.54 -5.88
N GLN A 229 -20.36 -3.88 -5.86
CA GLN A 229 -21.48 -4.61 -6.43
C GLN A 229 -22.79 -4.32 -5.68
N SER A 230 -22.76 -4.29 -4.35
CA SER A 230 -23.92 -3.95 -3.51
C SER A 230 -24.42 -2.52 -3.78
N GLU A 231 -23.52 -1.53 -3.82
CA GLU A 231 -23.85 -0.14 -4.14
C GLU A 231 -24.45 0.01 -5.55
N ASN A 232 -23.87 -0.68 -6.54
CA ASN A 232 -24.40 -0.72 -7.89
C ASN A 232 -25.80 -1.35 -7.95
N GLN A 233 -26.04 -2.42 -7.20
CA GLN A 233 -27.34 -3.06 -7.13
C GLN A 233 -28.38 -2.14 -6.48
N GLU A 234 -28.04 -1.44 -5.41
CA GLU A 234 -28.91 -0.46 -4.76
C GLU A 234 -29.25 0.69 -5.72
N PHE A 235 -28.26 1.23 -6.42
CA PHE A 235 -28.46 2.26 -7.43
C PHE A 235 -29.37 1.78 -8.57
N LEU A 236 -29.10 0.58 -9.12
CA LEU A 236 -29.92 0.01 -10.22
C LEU A 236 -31.35 -0.25 -9.78
N SER A 237 -31.58 -0.75 -8.56
CA SER A 237 -32.92 -0.97 -8.03
C SER A 237 -33.68 0.36 -7.85
N GLY A 238 -32.99 1.40 -7.32
CA GLY A 238 -33.55 2.75 -7.24
C GLY A 238 -33.90 3.36 -8.59
N ALA A 239 -32.99 3.20 -9.57
CA ALA A 239 -33.20 3.68 -10.94
C ALA A 239 -34.38 2.94 -11.62
N LEU A 240 -34.50 1.62 -11.42
CA LEU A 240 -35.60 0.81 -11.93
C LEU A 240 -36.96 1.28 -11.36
N LEU A 241 -37.04 1.46 -10.04
CA LEU A 241 -38.25 1.95 -9.37
C LEU A 241 -38.64 3.35 -9.88
N THR A 242 -37.64 4.23 -10.01
CA THR A 242 -37.88 5.60 -10.55
C THR A 242 -38.36 5.53 -12.01
N GLY A 243 -37.75 4.66 -12.83
CA GLY A 243 -38.20 4.45 -14.21
C GLY A 243 -39.63 3.94 -14.30
N ILE A 244 -40.00 2.95 -13.49
CA ILE A 244 -41.36 2.43 -13.42
C ILE A 244 -42.34 3.53 -12.97
N ALA A 245 -41.97 4.32 -11.96
CA ALA A 245 -42.81 5.44 -11.49
C ALA A 245 -43.06 6.48 -12.59
N LEU A 246 -42.05 6.84 -13.37
CA LEU A 246 -42.15 7.74 -14.51
C LEU A 246 -43.05 7.17 -15.62
N ILE A 247 -42.91 5.87 -15.92
CA ILE A 247 -43.78 5.21 -16.90
C ILE A 247 -45.25 5.23 -16.44
N ILE A 248 -45.51 4.91 -15.17
CA ILE A 248 -46.85 4.99 -14.60
C ILE A 248 -47.41 6.41 -14.74
N LEU A 249 -46.62 7.43 -14.39
CA LEU A 249 -47.01 8.84 -14.47
C LEU A 249 -47.35 9.23 -15.91
N LEU A 250 -46.53 8.87 -16.89
CA LEU A 250 -46.79 9.11 -18.30
C LEU A 250 -48.09 8.44 -18.77
N LEU A 251 -48.30 7.16 -18.37
CA LEU A 251 -49.51 6.42 -18.72
C LEU A 251 -50.76 7.03 -18.07
N VAL A 252 -50.68 7.54 -16.83
CA VAL A 252 -51.79 8.26 -16.17
C VAL A 252 -52.15 9.48 -16.97
N PHE A 253 -51.17 10.29 -17.38
CA PHE A 253 -51.43 11.46 -18.24
C PHE A 253 -51.98 11.08 -19.60
N GLN A 254 -51.46 10.03 -20.23
CA GLN A 254 -51.89 9.57 -21.55
C GLN A 254 -53.34 9.07 -21.56
N PHE A 255 -53.74 8.29 -20.54
CA PHE A 255 -55.05 7.68 -20.49
C PHE A 255 -56.07 8.45 -19.64
N ASN A 256 -55.65 9.54 -19.01
CA ASN A 256 -56.44 10.31 -18.06
C ASN A 256 -57.21 9.45 -17.05
N SER A 257 -56.54 8.41 -16.57
CA SER A 257 -57.10 7.38 -15.68
C SER A 257 -56.00 6.69 -14.87
N ILE A 258 -56.21 6.51 -13.58
CA ILE A 258 -55.25 5.85 -12.69
C ILE A 258 -55.30 4.32 -12.87
N SER A 259 -56.43 3.74 -13.17
CA SER A 259 -56.59 2.28 -13.26
C SER A 259 -56.01 1.65 -14.53
N LYS A 260 -56.03 2.35 -15.66
CA LYS A 260 -55.53 1.78 -16.94
C LYS A 260 -54.04 1.45 -16.97
N PRO A 261 -53.15 2.30 -16.41
CA PRO A 261 -51.72 1.96 -16.32
C PRO A 261 -51.42 0.67 -15.62
N PHE A 262 -52.14 0.34 -14.55
CA PHE A 262 -51.94 -0.90 -13.80
C PHE A 262 -52.31 -2.12 -14.63
N ILE A 263 -53.37 -2.03 -15.45
CA ILE A 263 -53.77 -3.14 -16.36
C ILE A 263 -52.70 -3.35 -17.42
N VAL A 264 -52.16 -2.29 -17.99
CA VAL A 264 -51.08 -2.37 -18.99
C VAL A 264 -49.82 -2.97 -18.38
N LEU A 265 -49.36 -2.52 -17.20
CA LEU A 265 -48.22 -3.07 -16.53
C LEU A 265 -48.40 -4.51 -16.13
N ALA A 266 -49.59 -4.92 -15.63
CA ALA A 266 -49.87 -6.30 -15.30
C ALA A 266 -49.80 -7.20 -16.54
N SER A 267 -50.27 -6.72 -17.71
CA SER A 267 -50.17 -7.48 -18.95
C SER A 267 -48.72 -7.68 -19.43
N ILE A 268 -47.81 -6.71 -19.18
CA ILE A 268 -46.39 -6.82 -19.51
C ILE A 268 -45.71 -7.85 -18.63
N VAL A 269 -46.01 -7.88 -17.31
CA VAL A 269 -45.40 -8.81 -16.36
C VAL A 269 -45.89 -10.26 -16.60
N LEU A 270 -47.13 -10.42 -17.12
CA LEU A 270 -47.74 -11.73 -17.38
C LEU A 270 -47.44 -12.26 -18.79
N SER A 271 -46.86 -11.49 -19.66
CA SER A 271 -46.43 -11.85 -21.01
C SER A 271 -45.01 -12.43 -21.03
#